data_55b0d1caf187721e8fe3d2c781323fd0
#
_entry.id   55b0d1caf187721e8fe3d2c781323fd0
#
_cell.length_a   1.000
_cell.length_b   1.000
_cell.length_c   1.000
_cell.angle_alpha   90.00
_cell.angle_beta   90.00
_cell.angle_gamma   90.00
#
_symmetry.space_group_name_H-M   'P 1'
#
loop_
_entity.id
_entity.type
_entity.pdbx_description
1 polymer ?
#
loop_
_entity_poly.entity_id
_entity_poly.type
_entity_poly.pdbx_seq_one_letter_code
_entity_poly.pdbx_strand_id
1 'polypeptide(L)'
;VTKSIELAEKLKFDRMSFINTAITDAENLVPNDVDMITALHACDTATDDAIFFGLKRQVKYFFLVPCCQAEVAKLMRKNKSTSLTEPIAELWRHPIHTREVGSHLTNVLRCLLLESQGYKLTVTELVGWEHSMKNELIIAEYVGVKKGNARERGLEILKLFNLQELESKFII
;
A
#
# COMPACT_ATOMS: atom_id res chain seq x y z
N VAL A 1 13.24 -12.14 -13.42
CA VAL A 1 12.93 -11.70 -14.78
C VAL A 1 13.21 -12.81 -15.78
N THR A 2 14.43 -13.42 -15.86
CA THR A 2 14.77 -14.46 -16.86
C THR A 2 13.78 -15.62 -16.90
N LYS A 3 13.48 -16.25 -15.75
CA LYS A 3 12.48 -17.33 -15.65
C LYS A 3 11.08 -16.89 -16.08
N SER A 4 10.72 -15.65 -15.84
CA SER A 4 9.41 -15.11 -16.23
C SER A 4 9.31 -14.93 -17.75
N ILE A 5 10.39 -14.51 -18.39
CA ILE A 5 10.50 -14.41 -19.85
C ILE A 5 10.37 -15.80 -20.48
N GLU A 6 11.19 -16.76 -20.03
CA GLU A 6 11.13 -18.16 -20.51
C GLU A 6 9.72 -18.77 -20.37
N LEU A 7 9.04 -18.49 -19.26
CA LEU A 7 7.69 -18.98 -19.03
C LEU A 7 6.67 -18.32 -19.98
N ALA A 8 6.77 -17.01 -20.18
CA ALA A 8 5.89 -16.28 -21.09
C ALA A 8 6.06 -16.76 -22.53
N GLU A 9 7.29 -16.96 -22.99
CA GLU A 9 7.59 -17.54 -24.31
C GLU A 9 6.98 -18.94 -24.47
N LYS A 10 7.20 -19.81 -23.47
CA LYS A 10 6.64 -21.18 -23.45
C LYS A 10 5.11 -21.18 -23.50
N LEU A 11 4.46 -20.22 -22.86
CA LEU A 11 3.01 -20.07 -22.80
C LEU A 11 2.45 -19.20 -23.94
N LYS A 12 3.30 -18.69 -24.85
CA LYS A 12 2.94 -17.82 -25.98
C LYS A 12 2.22 -16.54 -25.53
N PHE A 13 2.68 -15.91 -24.45
CA PHE A 13 2.19 -14.62 -23.99
C PHE A 13 2.93 -13.47 -24.70
N ASP A 14 2.64 -13.27 -25.98
CA ASP A 14 3.37 -12.37 -26.89
C ASP A 14 3.21 -10.87 -26.55
N ARG A 15 2.23 -10.53 -25.69
CA ARG A 15 1.96 -9.15 -25.27
C ARG A 15 2.59 -8.77 -23.93
N MET A 16 3.38 -9.66 -23.31
CA MET A 16 4.05 -9.38 -22.06
C MET A 16 5.43 -8.74 -22.31
N SER A 17 5.71 -7.67 -21.57
CA SER A 17 7.02 -7.05 -21.51
C SER A 17 7.58 -7.13 -20.09
N PHE A 18 8.87 -7.38 -19.97
CA PHE A 18 9.55 -7.54 -18.68
C PHE A 18 10.64 -6.48 -18.53
N ILE A 19 10.50 -5.64 -17.52
CA ILE A 19 11.45 -4.58 -17.19
C ILE A 19 12.10 -4.91 -15.85
N ASN A 20 13.43 -5.03 -15.82
CA ASN A 20 14.17 -5.33 -14.61
C ASN A 20 14.73 -4.04 -14.00
N THR A 21 13.88 -3.32 -13.27
CA THR A 21 14.25 -2.06 -12.61
C THR A 21 13.41 -1.86 -11.35
N ALA A 22 13.81 -0.92 -10.49
CA ALA A 22 12.96 -0.44 -9.41
C ALA A 22 11.79 0.36 -10.02
N ILE A 23 10.61 0.33 -9.37
CA ILE A 23 9.43 1.04 -9.87
C ILE A 23 9.65 2.56 -9.93
N THR A 24 10.47 3.10 -9.01
CA THR A 24 10.89 4.51 -9.00
C THR A 24 11.65 4.92 -10.26
N ASP A 25 12.35 3.99 -10.89
CA ASP A 25 13.16 4.23 -12.08
C ASP A 25 12.44 3.80 -13.38
N ALA A 26 11.25 3.22 -13.25
CA ALA A 26 10.46 2.72 -14.37
C ALA A 26 9.73 3.82 -15.15
N GLU A 27 9.77 5.06 -14.71
CA GLU A 27 8.93 6.15 -15.23
C GLU A 27 9.03 6.33 -16.75
N ASN A 28 10.25 6.26 -17.31
CA ASN A 28 10.50 6.41 -18.73
C ASN A 28 10.52 5.09 -19.50
N LEU A 29 10.34 3.96 -18.81
CA LEU A 29 10.40 2.61 -19.40
C LEU A 29 9.01 2.01 -19.61
N VAL A 30 7.98 2.60 -18.99
CA VAL A 30 6.59 2.14 -19.09
C VAL A 30 5.77 3.17 -19.85
N PRO A 31 4.84 2.78 -20.72
CA PRO A 31 3.91 3.69 -21.38
C PRO A 31 3.18 4.62 -20.41
N ASN A 32 2.78 5.80 -20.88
CA ASN A 32 2.03 6.74 -20.03
C ASN A 32 0.57 6.31 -19.83
N ASP A 33 0.01 5.60 -20.82
CA ASP A 33 -1.36 5.10 -20.86
C ASP A 33 -1.50 3.75 -20.16
N VAL A 34 -1.31 3.77 -18.85
CA VAL A 34 -1.50 2.59 -18.00
C VAL A 34 -2.90 2.59 -17.40
N ASP A 35 -3.70 1.57 -17.69
CA ASP A 35 -5.07 1.44 -17.17
C ASP A 35 -5.10 0.94 -15.73
N MET A 36 -4.16 0.06 -15.36
CA MET A 36 -4.22 -0.68 -14.11
C MET A 36 -2.83 -0.95 -13.53
N ILE A 37 -2.72 -0.83 -12.22
CA ILE A 37 -1.58 -1.30 -11.44
C ILE A 37 -1.99 -2.54 -10.63
N THR A 38 -1.19 -3.59 -10.74
CA THR A 38 -1.26 -4.74 -9.83
C THR A 38 0.03 -4.86 -9.04
N ALA A 39 -0.08 -4.95 -7.71
CA ALA A 39 1.06 -5.15 -6.82
C ALA A 39 0.80 -6.35 -5.93
N LEU A 40 1.34 -7.51 -6.34
CA LEU A 40 1.29 -8.76 -5.59
C LEU A 40 2.63 -8.99 -4.90
N HIS A 41 2.60 -9.12 -3.57
CA HIS A 41 3.80 -9.32 -2.76
C HIS A 41 4.87 -8.21 -2.88
N ALA A 42 4.45 -7.00 -3.21
CA ALA A 42 5.29 -5.82 -3.10
C ALA A 42 5.48 -5.48 -1.61
N CYS A 43 6.67 -5.81 -1.09
CA CYS A 43 6.94 -5.70 0.34
C CYS A 43 7.20 -4.25 0.77
N ASP A 44 6.73 -3.91 1.97
CA ASP A 44 6.97 -2.65 2.67
C ASP A 44 6.64 -1.42 1.79
N THR A 45 7.60 -0.56 1.53
CA THR A 45 7.42 0.69 0.75
C THR A 45 7.19 0.46 -0.74
N ALA A 46 7.54 -0.71 -1.30
CA ALA A 46 7.33 -0.99 -2.72
C ALA A 46 5.84 -0.96 -3.14
N THR A 47 4.91 -1.27 -2.22
CA THR A 47 3.48 -1.07 -2.48
C THR A 47 3.15 0.41 -2.59
N ASP A 48 3.76 1.25 -1.76
CA ASP A 48 3.56 2.70 -1.78
C ASP A 48 4.12 3.30 -3.08
N ASP A 49 5.31 2.86 -3.51
CA ASP A 49 5.91 3.25 -4.79
C ASP A 49 4.99 2.90 -5.97
N ALA A 50 4.35 1.71 -5.93
CA ALA A 50 3.36 1.31 -6.93
C ALA A 50 2.11 2.20 -6.92
N ILE A 51 1.64 2.60 -5.74
CA ILE A 51 0.51 3.53 -5.60
C ILE A 51 0.91 4.90 -6.19
N PHE A 52 2.05 5.47 -5.82
CA PHE A 52 2.50 6.77 -6.32
C PHE A 52 2.71 6.76 -7.83
N PHE A 53 3.31 5.69 -8.35
CA PHE A 53 3.49 5.50 -9.79
C PHE A 53 2.15 5.52 -10.53
N GLY A 54 1.14 4.81 -10.01
CA GLY A 54 -0.19 4.77 -10.61
C GLY A 54 -0.97 6.09 -10.43
N LEU A 55 -0.87 6.75 -9.28
CA LEU A 55 -1.50 8.06 -9.05
C LEU A 55 -0.95 9.13 -10.02
N LYS A 56 0.36 9.14 -10.25
CA LYS A 56 1.00 10.06 -11.21
C LYS A 56 0.49 9.86 -12.64
N ARG A 57 0.12 8.63 -13.02
CA ARG A 57 -0.44 8.26 -14.32
C ARG A 57 -1.96 8.27 -14.36
N GLN A 58 -2.60 8.59 -13.25
CA GLN A 58 -4.06 8.60 -13.12
C GLN A 58 -4.70 7.29 -13.57
N VAL A 59 -4.08 6.15 -13.19
CA VAL A 59 -4.57 4.83 -13.58
C VAL A 59 -6.00 4.61 -13.10
N LYS A 60 -6.79 3.89 -13.88
CA LYS A 60 -8.20 3.64 -13.56
C LYS A 60 -8.36 2.66 -12.41
N TYR A 61 -7.46 1.66 -12.30
CA TYR A 61 -7.59 0.60 -11.32
C TYR A 61 -6.30 0.30 -10.56
N PHE A 62 -6.43 -0.01 -9.27
CA PHE A 62 -5.40 -0.66 -8.47
C PHE A 62 -5.91 -1.98 -7.92
N PHE A 63 -5.03 -3.01 -7.94
CA PHE A 63 -5.22 -4.29 -7.27
C PHE A 63 -3.96 -4.57 -6.44
N LEU A 64 -4.04 -4.37 -5.13
CA LEU A 64 -2.90 -4.42 -4.24
C LEU A 64 -3.09 -5.54 -3.22
N VAL A 65 -2.09 -6.43 -3.11
CA VAL A 65 -2.03 -7.48 -2.08
C VAL A 65 -0.76 -7.28 -1.27
N PRO A 66 -0.77 -6.35 -0.31
CA PRO A 66 0.38 -6.06 0.54
C PRO A 66 0.63 -7.21 1.52
N CYS A 67 1.85 -7.74 1.54
CA CYS A 67 2.18 -8.90 2.37
C CYS A 67 3.02 -8.57 3.61
N CYS A 68 3.87 -7.56 3.55
CA CYS A 68 4.78 -7.16 4.61
C CYS A 68 4.85 -5.64 4.69
N GLN A 69 4.59 -5.08 5.87
CA GLN A 69 4.69 -3.65 6.15
C GLN A 69 5.48 -3.47 7.44
N ALA A 70 6.70 -2.94 7.32
CA ALA A 70 7.59 -2.80 8.46
C ALA A 70 7.80 -1.35 8.91
N GLU A 71 7.65 -0.39 8.00
CA GLU A 71 7.94 1.02 8.24
C GLU A 71 7.14 1.60 9.41
N VAL A 72 5.80 1.51 9.35
CA VAL A 72 4.92 2.02 10.41
C VAL A 72 5.22 1.34 11.75
N ALA A 73 5.41 0.01 11.74
CA ALA A 73 5.76 -0.73 12.96
C ALA A 73 7.11 -0.32 13.56
N LYS A 74 8.10 0.06 12.72
CA LYS A 74 9.39 0.61 13.18
C LYS A 74 9.21 1.96 13.86
N LEU A 75 8.41 2.85 13.26
CA LEU A 75 8.12 4.17 13.81
C LEU A 75 7.34 4.08 15.12
N MET A 76 6.31 3.23 15.19
CA MET A 76 5.57 2.96 16.41
C MET A 76 6.50 2.48 17.55
N ARG A 77 7.49 1.63 17.26
CA ARG A 77 8.50 1.21 18.25
C ARG A 77 9.42 2.35 18.67
N LYS A 78 9.88 3.16 17.73
CA LYS A 78 10.74 4.34 17.97
C LYS A 78 10.01 5.34 18.87
N ASN A 79 8.73 5.59 18.60
CA ASN A 79 7.92 6.61 19.29
C ASN A 79 7.23 6.06 20.56
N LYS A 80 7.54 4.82 20.96
CA LYS A 80 6.89 4.14 22.10
C LYS A 80 7.01 4.93 23.42
N SER A 81 8.14 5.55 23.68
CA SER A 81 8.39 6.28 24.94
C SER A 81 7.47 7.49 25.13
N THR A 82 7.00 8.10 24.06
CA THR A 82 6.12 9.28 24.10
C THR A 82 4.64 8.91 24.22
N SER A 83 4.29 7.64 23.96
CA SER A 83 2.90 7.18 23.91
C SER A 83 2.51 6.26 25.09
N LEU A 84 3.45 5.94 25.99
CA LEU A 84 3.24 4.91 27.05
C LEU A 84 2.15 5.24 28.08
N THR A 85 1.70 6.49 28.15
CA THR A 85 0.66 6.91 29.11
C THR A 85 -0.76 6.72 28.57
N GLU A 86 -0.92 6.50 27.26
CA GLU A 86 -2.22 6.37 26.64
C GLU A 86 -2.67 4.91 26.57
N PRO A 87 -3.93 4.58 26.89
CA PRO A 87 -4.43 3.20 26.83
C PRO A 87 -4.23 2.51 25.48
N ILE A 88 -4.26 3.28 24.38
CA ILE A 88 -4.05 2.76 23.02
C ILE A 88 -2.64 2.19 22.82
N ALA A 89 -1.66 2.57 23.64
CA ALA A 89 -0.30 2.04 23.59
C ALA A 89 -0.22 0.54 23.92
N GLU A 90 -1.24 -0.02 24.56
CA GLU A 90 -1.32 -1.47 24.79
C GLU A 90 -1.35 -2.27 23.47
N LEU A 91 -1.87 -1.69 22.38
CA LEU A 91 -1.91 -2.32 21.05
C LEU A 91 -0.53 -2.61 20.48
N TRP A 92 0.51 -1.90 20.92
CA TRP A 92 1.89 -2.14 20.48
C TRP A 92 2.88 -2.39 21.62
N ARG A 93 2.37 -2.82 22.78
CA ARG A 93 3.21 -3.19 23.92
C ARG A 93 4.19 -4.31 23.57
N HIS A 94 3.70 -5.32 22.85
CA HIS A 94 4.48 -6.48 22.43
C HIS A 94 4.91 -6.38 20.95
N PRO A 95 6.12 -6.88 20.59
CA PRO A 95 6.63 -6.80 19.21
C PRO A 95 5.70 -7.40 18.16
N ILE A 96 5.01 -8.49 18.48
CA ILE A 96 4.06 -9.10 17.56
C ILE A 96 2.85 -8.21 17.33
N HIS A 97 2.29 -7.62 18.39
CA HIS A 97 1.16 -6.69 18.29
C HIS A 97 1.56 -5.45 17.49
N THR A 98 2.75 -4.87 17.76
CA THR A 98 3.26 -3.73 17.01
C THR A 98 3.34 -4.03 15.51
N ARG A 99 3.83 -5.23 15.15
CA ARG A 99 3.92 -5.64 13.75
C ARG A 99 2.56 -5.74 13.08
N GLU A 100 1.59 -6.39 13.74
CA GLU A 100 0.26 -6.59 13.17
C GLU A 100 -0.52 -5.27 13.09
N VAL A 101 -0.53 -4.47 14.17
CA VAL A 101 -1.17 -3.14 14.18
C VAL A 101 -0.52 -2.23 13.15
N GLY A 102 0.82 -2.18 13.08
CA GLY A 102 1.54 -1.35 12.10
C GLY A 102 1.26 -1.78 10.65
N SER A 103 1.15 -3.09 10.39
CA SER A 103 0.79 -3.62 9.07
C SER A 103 -0.61 -3.17 8.67
N HIS A 104 -1.59 -3.37 9.57
CA HIS A 104 -2.98 -3.00 9.31
C HIS A 104 -3.14 -1.49 9.14
N LEU A 105 -2.51 -0.71 10.01
CA LEU A 105 -2.52 0.75 9.95
C LEU A 105 -1.95 1.28 8.62
N THR A 106 -0.87 0.67 8.12
CA THR A 106 -0.31 1.02 6.80
C THR A 106 -1.36 0.87 5.70
N ASN A 107 -2.11 -0.22 5.69
CA ASN A 107 -3.13 -0.46 4.67
C ASN A 107 -4.31 0.52 4.80
N VAL A 108 -4.71 0.87 6.03
CA VAL A 108 -5.73 1.91 6.28
C VAL A 108 -5.27 3.26 5.72
N LEU A 109 -4.02 3.65 5.94
CA LEU A 109 -3.47 4.91 5.41
C LEU A 109 -3.41 4.91 3.87
N ARG A 110 -3.05 3.78 3.24
CA ARG A 110 -3.10 3.60 1.78
C ARG A 110 -4.52 3.77 1.24
N CYS A 111 -5.50 3.19 1.91
CA CYS A 111 -6.91 3.35 1.55
C CYS A 111 -7.35 4.81 1.63
N LEU A 112 -7.02 5.52 2.72
CA LEU A 112 -7.37 6.93 2.88
C LEU A 112 -6.67 7.82 1.85
N LEU A 113 -5.41 7.53 1.52
CA LEU A 113 -4.69 8.20 0.45
C LEU A 113 -5.46 8.06 -0.88
N LEU A 114 -5.80 6.84 -1.29
CA LEU A 114 -6.52 6.58 -2.54
C LEU A 114 -7.92 7.22 -2.55
N GLU A 115 -8.66 7.16 -1.44
CA GLU A 115 -9.95 7.87 -1.30
C GLU A 115 -9.81 9.39 -1.48
N SER A 116 -8.74 9.98 -0.92
CA SER A 116 -8.47 11.42 -1.06
C SER A 116 -8.16 11.81 -2.50
N GLN A 117 -7.66 10.88 -3.31
CA GLN A 117 -7.34 11.06 -4.72
C GLN A 117 -8.49 10.71 -5.67
N GLY A 118 -9.67 10.39 -5.15
CA GLY A 118 -10.88 10.17 -5.95
C GLY A 118 -11.15 8.73 -6.34
N TYR A 119 -10.55 7.77 -5.62
CA TYR A 119 -10.80 6.35 -5.82
C TYR A 119 -11.89 5.83 -4.89
N LYS A 120 -12.75 4.97 -5.43
CA LYS A 120 -13.66 4.13 -4.66
C LYS A 120 -12.95 2.85 -4.29
N LEU A 121 -13.02 2.46 -3.01
CA LEU A 121 -12.30 1.30 -2.50
C LEU A 121 -13.23 0.13 -2.18
N THR A 122 -12.68 -1.07 -2.39
CA THR A 122 -13.16 -2.33 -1.83
C THR A 122 -11.98 -3.03 -1.19
N VAL A 123 -12.10 -3.37 0.10
CA VAL A 123 -11.09 -4.16 0.82
C VAL A 123 -11.70 -5.50 1.15
N THR A 124 -11.05 -6.57 0.75
CA THR A 124 -11.54 -7.94 0.92
C THR A 124 -10.37 -8.92 1.06
N GLU A 125 -10.66 -10.19 1.17
CA GLU A 125 -9.65 -11.25 1.14
C GLU A 125 -9.43 -11.73 -0.29
N LEU A 126 -8.16 -11.98 -0.67
CA LEU A 126 -7.80 -12.59 -1.95
C LEU A 126 -8.09 -14.09 -1.94
N VAL A 127 -7.80 -14.75 -0.83
CA VAL A 127 -8.04 -16.17 -0.58
C VAL A 127 -8.57 -16.33 0.84
N GLY A 128 -9.15 -17.47 1.17
CA GLY A 128 -9.56 -17.74 2.56
C GLY A 128 -8.39 -17.63 3.54
N TRP A 129 -8.65 -17.13 4.72
CA TRP A 129 -7.63 -16.91 5.77
C TRP A 129 -6.95 -18.22 6.24
N GLU A 130 -7.58 -19.35 6.01
CA GLU A 130 -7.02 -20.69 6.23
C GLU A 130 -5.81 -20.99 5.30
N HIS A 131 -5.69 -20.25 4.19
CA HIS A 131 -4.58 -20.40 3.25
C HIS A 131 -3.47 -19.37 3.47
N SER A 132 -3.82 -18.18 3.94
CA SER A 132 -2.85 -17.12 4.21
C SER A 132 -3.41 -16.07 5.16
N MET A 133 -2.67 -15.74 6.21
CA MET A 133 -2.98 -14.60 7.09
C MET A 133 -2.66 -13.24 6.45
N LYS A 134 -1.90 -13.22 5.35
CA LYS A 134 -1.50 -12.01 4.60
C LYS A 134 -2.17 -12.04 3.24
N ASN A 135 -3.49 -11.92 3.22
CA ASN A 135 -4.35 -12.10 2.06
C ASN A 135 -5.26 -10.89 1.80
N GLU A 136 -5.03 -9.76 2.47
CA GLU A 136 -5.80 -8.53 2.24
C GLU A 136 -5.63 -8.06 0.80
N LEU A 137 -6.74 -7.89 0.10
CA LEU A 137 -6.82 -7.35 -1.26
C LEU A 137 -7.48 -5.97 -1.20
N ILE A 138 -6.75 -4.96 -1.62
CA ILE A 138 -7.24 -3.59 -1.80
C ILE A 138 -7.50 -3.38 -3.28
N ILE A 139 -8.77 -3.17 -3.64
CA ILE A 139 -9.19 -2.80 -4.98
C ILE A 139 -9.58 -1.34 -4.96
N ALA A 140 -9.02 -0.53 -5.87
CA ALA A 140 -9.39 0.86 -6.02
C ALA A 140 -9.77 1.16 -7.47
N GLU A 141 -10.92 1.81 -7.67
CA GLU A 141 -11.41 2.28 -8.95
C GLU A 141 -11.51 3.80 -8.95
N TYR A 142 -10.89 4.45 -9.93
CA TYR A 142 -10.99 5.88 -10.08
C TYR A 142 -12.40 6.28 -10.50
N VAL A 143 -13.07 7.07 -9.68
CA VAL A 143 -14.43 7.57 -9.92
C VAL A 143 -14.47 9.10 -9.97
N GLY A 144 -13.35 9.77 -9.76
CA GLY A 144 -13.22 11.22 -9.80
C GLY A 144 -13.86 11.96 -8.62
N VAL A 145 -14.45 11.25 -7.66
CA VAL A 145 -15.12 11.83 -6.49
C VAL A 145 -14.20 11.70 -5.27
N LYS A 146 -13.55 12.78 -4.90
CA LYS A 146 -12.72 12.84 -3.70
C LYS A 146 -13.61 12.81 -2.45
N LYS A 147 -13.33 11.90 -1.53
CA LYS A 147 -13.98 11.95 -0.21
C LYS A 147 -13.32 13.03 0.62
N GLY A 148 -14.02 14.16 0.80
CA GLY A 148 -13.48 15.39 1.39
C GLY A 148 -12.86 15.23 2.78
N ASN A 149 -13.29 14.24 3.57
CA ASN A 149 -12.76 13.99 4.91
C ASN A 149 -11.70 12.88 4.98
N ALA A 150 -11.30 12.27 3.85
CA ALA A 150 -10.33 11.17 3.87
C ALA A 150 -8.95 11.66 4.32
N ARG A 151 -8.57 12.86 3.87
CA ARG A 151 -7.32 13.52 4.25
C ARG A 151 -7.29 13.83 5.75
N GLU A 152 -8.36 14.43 6.28
CA GLU A 152 -8.47 14.76 7.71
C GLU A 152 -8.41 13.50 8.57
N ARG A 153 -9.14 12.44 8.21
CA ARG A 153 -9.10 11.15 8.91
C ARG A 153 -7.68 10.56 8.93
N GLY A 154 -6.93 10.69 7.82
CA GLY A 154 -5.55 10.26 7.74
C GLY A 154 -4.66 11.04 8.72
N LEU A 155 -4.79 12.37 8.77
CA LEU A 155 -4.06 13.23 9.70
C LEU A 155 -4.37 12.88 11.17
N GLU A 156 -5.65 12.67 11.50
CA GLU A 156 -6.06 12.29 12.86
C GLU A 156 -5.44 10.95 13.28
N ILE A 157 -5.42 9.96 12.38
CA ILE A 157 -4.78 8.66 12.63
C ILE A 157 -3.28 8.84 12.84
N LEU A 158 -2.59 9.57 11.98
CA LEU A 158 -1.16 9.82 12.14
C LEU A 158 -0.85 10.52 13.46
N LYS A 159 -1.66 11.48 13.86
CA LYS A 159 -1.54 12.17 15.15
C LYS A 159 -1.78 11.21 16.33
N LEU A 160 -2.84 10.40 16.26
CA LEU A 160 -3.20 9.46 17.32
C LEU A 160 -2.08 8.44 17.61
N PHE A 161 -1.37 8.00 16.57
CA PHE A 161 -0.29 7.02 16.68
C PHE A 161 1.11 7.63 16.74
N ASN A 162 1.24 8.97 16.86
CA ASN A 162 2.52 9.70 16.82
C ASN A 162 3.38 9.35 15.57
N LEU A 163 2.74 9.40 14.40
CA LEU A 163 3.33 9.04 13.10
C LEU A 163 3.37 10.24 12.12
N GLN A 164 3.44 11.48 12.62
CA GLN A 164 3.40 12.68 11.80
C GLN A 164 4.54 12.74 10.77
N GLU A 165 5.65 12.06 11.02
CA GLU A 165 6.75 11.94 10.05
C GLU A 165 6.32 11.24 8.73
N LEU A 166 5.14 10.58 8.68
CA LEU A 166 4.56 9.97 7.49
C LEU A 166 3.54 10.86 6.76
N GLU A 167 3.30 12.09 7.21
CA GLU A 167 2.33 12.99 6.56
C GLU A 167 2.66 13.23 5.09
N SER A 168 3.91 13.52 4.77
CA SER A 168 4.34 13.75 3.38
C SER A 168 4.14 12.55 2.46
N LYS A 169 3.97 11.35 3.03
CA LYS A 169 3.76 10.10 2.31
C LYS A 169 2.28 9.80 2.08
N PHE A 170 1.45 9.92 3.11
CA PHE A 170 0.06 9.48 3.04
C PHE A 170 -0.97 10.62 2.91
N ILE A 171 -0.54 11.87 3.03
CA ILE A 171 -1.41 13.05 3.06
C ILE A 171 -1.01 14.02 1.93
N ILE A 172 -1.22 13.61 0.69
CA ILE A 172 -0.93 14.39 -0.53
C ILE A 172 -2.18 15.03 -1.13
#